data_c840e59830e2439df1c831fd2460ef78
#
_entry.id   c840e59830e2439df1c831fd2460ef78
#
_cell.length_a   1.000
_cell.length_b   1.000
_cell.length_c   1.000
_cell.angle_alpha   90.00
_cell.angle_beta   90.00
_cell.angle_gamma   90.00
#
_symmetry.space_group_name_H-M   'P 1'
#
loop_
_entity.id
_entity.type
_entity.pdbx_description
1 polymer ?
#
loop_
_entity_poly.entity_id
_entity_poly.type
_entity_poly.pdbx_seq_one_letter_code
_entity_poly.pdbx_strand_id
1 'polypeptide(L)'
;MSPVTTNLLRGISTLPVVRNFHPHRFPAFSRPAYLRELLSWAFLPLFLGAIEGGALGVVVKKAFADSGVSALELNFAVAVVSAAPNVANLTSFAWAALARGRPKVPFIATLQTITAVCVALIAAMPENRMGLWGLCALATIA
;
A
#
# COMPACT_ATOMS: atom_id res chain seq x y z
N MET A 1 29.62 18.03 -6.52
CA MET A 1 29.14 16.77 -7.12
C MET A 1 30.33 16.08 -7.77
N SER A 2 30.58 14.79 -7.45
CA SER A 2 31.70 14.07 -8.02
C SER A 2 31.45 13.73 -9.49
N PRO A 3 32.50 13.67 -10.35
CA PRO A 3 32.35 13.34 -11.79
C PRO A 3 31.71 11.96 -12.02
N VAL A 4 31.79 11.06 -11.05
CA VAL A 4 31.17 9.73 -11.11
C VAL A 4 29.63 9.79 -11.06
N THR A 5 29.07 10.68 -10.23
CA THR A 5 27.61 10.89 -10.13
C THR A 5 27.03 11.50 -11.41
N THR A 6 27.78 12.39 -12.05
CA THR A 6 27.34 13.02 -13.30
C THR A 6 27.31 12.03 -14.47
N ASN A 7 28.26 11.11 -14.52
CA ASN A 7 28.31 10.07 -15.57
C ASN A 7 27.25 8.99 -15.38
N LEU A 8 26.93 8.62 -14.16
CA LEU A 8 25.82 7.67 -13.84
C LEU A 8 24.48 8.24 -14.23
N LEU A 9 24.19 9.50 -13.89
CA LEU A 9 22.94 10.16 -14.26
C LEU A 9 22.78 10.32 -15.78
N ARG A 10 23.90 10.58 -16.49
CA ARG A 10 23.90 10.63 -17.95
C ARG A 10 23.62 9.27 -18.59
N GLY A 11 24.19 8.17 -18.05
CA GLY A 11 23.94 6.81 -18.52
C GLY A 11 22.50 6.37 -18.33
N ILE A 12 21.88 6.72 -17.20
CA ILE A 12 20.47 6.39 -16.92
C ILE A 12 19.52 7.15 -17.85
N SER A 13 19.82 8.43 -18.15
CA SER A 13 18.96 9.25 -19.02
C SER A 13 18.97 8.81 -20.49
N THR A 14 19.95 8.00 -20.92
CA THR A 14 20.04 7.48 -22.30
C THR A 14 19.28 6.18 -22.50
N LEU A 15 18.81 5.51 -21.41
CA LEU A 15 17.99 4.31 -21.53
C LEU A 15 16.67 4.65 -22.25
N PRO A 16 16.29 3.86 -23.30
CA PRO A 16 15.10 4.15 -24.10
C PRO A 16 13.82 4.20 -23.27
N VAL A 17 13.75 3.41 -22.20
CA VAL A 17 12.62 3.40 -21.26
C VAL A 17 12.54 4.74 -20.52
N VAL A 18 13.64 5.22 -19.93
CA VAL A 18 13.66 6.49 -19.18
C VAL A 18 13.39 7.68 -20.09
N ARG A 19 13.90 7.63 -21.33
CA ARG A 19 13.66 8.68 -22.34
C ARG A 19 12.18 8.84 -22.70
N ASN A 20 11.43 7.73 -22.76
CA ASN A 20 10.00 7.76 -23.09
C ASN A 20 9.13 8.33 -21.96
N PHE A 21 9.55 8.17 -20.70
CA PHE A 21 8.85 8.68 -19.52
C PHE A 21 9.39 10.02 -19.02
N HIS A 22 10.24 10.71 -19.80
CA HIS A 22 10.81 11.99 -19.37
C HIS A 22 9.73 13.09 -19.39
N PRO A 23 9.60 13.90 -18.30
CA PRO A 23 8.54 14.94 -18.17
C PRO A 23 8.44 15.91 -19.33
N HIS A 24 9.56 16.21 -20.00
CA HIS A 24 9.58 17.15 -21.15
C HIS A 24 8.81 16.64 -22.40
N ARG A 25 8.50 15.33 -22.47
CA ARG A 25 7.69 14.78 -23.56
C ARG A 25 6.20 15.00 -23.41
N PHE A 26 5.75 15.35 -22.20
CA PHE A 26 4.35 15.63 -21.93
C PHE A 26 4.03 17.10 -22.19
N PRO A 27 2.79 17.42 -22.62
CA PRO A 27 2.32 18.79 -22.73
C PRO A 27 2.55 19.56 -21.43
N ALA A 28 2.85 20.86 -21.54
CA ALA A 28 3.23 21.68 -20.39
C ALA A 28 2.18 21.66 -19.26
N PHE A 29 0.90 21.59 -19.60
CA PHE A 29 -0.21 21.57 -18.65
C PHE A 29 -0.31 20.25 -17.86
N SER A 30 0.17 19.12 -18.40
CA SER A 30 0.10 17.81 -17.74
C SER A 30 1.36 17.48 -16.91
N ARG A 31 2.46 18.22 -17.07
CA ARG A 31 3.72 17.98 -16.35
C ARG A 31 3.60 18.01 -14.83
N PRO A 32 2.89 18.99 -14.22
CA PRO A 32 2.75 19.01 -12.76
C PRO A 32 1.98 17.80 -12.22
N ALA A 33 0.93 17.36 -12.93
CA ALA A 33 0.17 16.17 -12.56
C ALA A 33 1.05 14.90 -12.68
N TYR A 34 1.77 14.78 -13.77
CA TYR A 34 2.70 13.67 -14.01
C TYR A 34 3.80 13.58 -12.95
N LEU A 35 4.40 14.72 -12.58
CA LEU A 35 5.44 14.75 -11.55
C LEU A 35 4.89 14.36 -10.17
N ARG A 36 3.69 14.80 -9.81
CA ARG A 36 3.02 14.40 -8.56
C ARG A 36 2.75 12.90 -8.53
N GLU A 37 2.26 12.36 -9.63
CA GLU A 37 1.99 10.93 -9.77
C GLU A 37 3.29 10.11 -9.69
N LEU A 38 4.35 10.55 -10.33
CA LEU A 38 5.66 9.91 -10.30
C LEU A 38 6.26 9.91 -8.88
N LEU A 39 6.11 11.01 -8.14
CA LEU A 39 6.48 11.09 -6.73
C LEU A 39 5.63 10.13 -5.87
N SER A 40 4.32 10.11 -6.08
CA SER A 40 3.43 9.18 -5.37
C SER A 40 3.83 7.73 -5.60
N TRP A 41 4.14 7.36 -6.85
CA TRP A 41 4.62 6.02 -7.20
C TRP A 41 6.02 5.71 -6.66
N ALA A 42 6.86 6.69 -6.41
CA ALA A 42 8.16 6.49 -5.77
C ALA A 42 8.01 6.20 -4.27
N PHE A 43 7.07 6.85 -3.59
CA PHE A 43 6.82 6.67 -2.15
C PHE A 43 5.92 5.47 -1.83
N LEU A 44 4.96 5.15 -2.70
CA LEU A 44 4.01 4.06 -2.49
C LEU A 44 4.70 2.71 -2.23
N PRO A 45 5.73 2.27 -2.99
CA PRO A 45 6.43 1.02 -2.72
C PRO A 45 7.17 1.00 -1.38
N LEU A 46 7.64 2.16 -0.89
CA LEU A 46 8.26 2.25 0.43
C LEU A 46 7.24 1.97 1.55
N PHE A 47 6.04 2.53 1.45
CA PHE A 47 4.96 2.26 2.39
C PHE A 47 4.46 0.82 2.29
N LEU A 48 4.23 0.33 1.09
CA LEU A 48 3.82 -1.06 0.85
C LEU A 48 4.89 -2.04 1.34
N GLY A 49 6.17 -1.79 1.03
CA GLY A 49 7.27 -2.63 1.50
C GLY A 49 7.41 -2.65 3.02
N ALA A 50 7.13 -1.54 3.71
CA ALA A 50 7.11 -1.51 5.17
C ALA A 50 5.95 -2.36 5.73
N ILE A 51 4.78 -2.34 5.10
CA ILE A 51 3.61 -3.11 5.51
C ILE A 51 3.79 -4.59 5.12
N GLU A 52 4.14 -4.87 3.87
CA GLU A 52 4.34 -6.22 3.34
C GLU A 52 5.60 -6.88 3.88
N GLY A 53 6.61 -6.10 4.25
CA GLY A 53 7.89 -6.56 4.82
C GLY A 53 7.82 -7.10 6.24
N GLY A 54 6.61 -7.32 6.78
CA GLY A 54 6.40 -7.91 8.10
C GLY A 54 6.37 -6.91 9.26
N ALA A 55 6.55 -5.61 9.03
CA ALA A 55 6.48 -4.61 10.08
C ALA A 55 5.13 -4.64 10.81
N LEU A 56 4.02 -4.77 10.05
CA LEU A 56 2.69 -4.88 10.62
C LEU A 56 2.56 -6.15 11.49
N GLY A 57 3.13 -7.27 11.05
CA GLY A 57 3.17 -8.51 11.83
C GLY A 57 3.91 -8.36 13.16
N VAL A 58 5.04 -7.63 13.15
CA VAL A 58 5.79 -7.33 14.38
C VAL A 58 4.99 -6.42 15.32
N VAL A 59 4.32 -5.40 14.78
CA VAL A 59 3.45 -4.51 15.56
C VAL A 59 2.30 -5.29 16.20
N VAL A 60 1.61 -6.14 15.44
CA VAL A 60 0.53 -7.00 15.95
C VAL A 60 1.04 -7.93 17.04
N LYS A 61 2.17 -8.60 16.83
CA LYS A 61 2.77 -9.46 17.87
C LYS A 61 3.07 -8.70 19.15
N LYS A 62 3.65 -7.51 19.04
CA LYS A 62 4.01 -6.70 20.19
C LYS A 62 2.77 -6.15 20.92
N ALA A 63 1.77 -5.66 20.19
CA ALA A 63 0.55 -5.11 20.77
C ALA A 63 -0.29 -6.16 21.52
N PHE A 64 -0.30 -7.40 21.02
CA PHE A 64 -1.11 -8.47 21.59
C PHE A 64 -0.31 -9.49 22.42
N ALA A 65 0.98 -9.23 22.70
CA ALA A 65 1.83 -10.15 23.48
C ALA A 65 1.27 -10.45 24.88
N ASP A 66 0.73 -9.42 25.54
CA ASP A 66 0.24 -9.50 26.92
C ASP A 66 -1.30 -9.64 27.01
N SER A 67 -1.97 -9.84 25.88
CA SER A 67 -3.44 -9.88 25.79
C SER A 67 -4.09 -11.21 26.22
N GLY A 68 -3.29 -12.19 26.70
CA GLY A 68 -3.77 -13.52 27.07
C GLY A 68 -4.17 -14.40 25.87
N VAL A 69 -3.84 -13.97 24.65
CA VAL A 69 -4.06 -14.74 23.42
C VAL A 69 -2.99 -15.82 23.29
N SER A 70 -3.36 -17.02 22.83
CA SER A 70 -2.38 -18.09 22.62
C SER A 70 -1.39 -17.75 21.52
N ALA A 71 -0.14 -18.24 21.64
CA ALA A 71 0.90 -18.03 20.63
C ALA A 71 0.48 -18.55 19.24
N LEU A 72 -0.32 -19.62 19.19
CA LEU A 72 -0.86 -20.16 17.94
C LEU A 72 -1.83 -19.18 17.28
N GLU A 73 -2.79 -18.65 18.03
CA GLU A 73 -3.75 -17.65 17.52
C GLU A 73 -3.06 -16.38 17.05
N LEU A 74 -2.07 -15.92 17.81
CA LEU A 74 -1.29 -14.73 17.44
C LEU A 74 -0.50 -14.95 16.14
N ASN A 75 0.16 -16.10 15.99
CA ASN A 75 0.89 -16.42 14.76
C ASN A 75 -0.07 -16.56 13.56
N PHE A 76 -1.24 -17.13 13.75
CA PHE A 76 -2.26 -17.23 12.71
C PHE A 76 -2.78 -15.85 12.30
N ALA A 77 -3.07 -14.98 13.26
CA ALA A 77 -3.49 -13.60 13.00
C ALA A 77 -2.44 -12.82 12.20
N VAL A 78 -1.15 -12.96 12.56
CA VAL A 78 -0.03 -12.35 11.82
C VAL A 78 0.02 -12.90 10.39
N ALA A 79 -0.18 -14.20 10.19
CA ALA A 79 -0.21 -14.80 8.86
C ALA A 79 -1.37 -14.24 8.01
N VAL A 80 -2.57 -14.10 8.59
CA VAL A 80 -3.74 -13.52 7.92
C VAL A 80 -3.47 -12.07 7.50
N VAL A 81 -2.98 -11.24 8.42
CA VAL A 81 -2.66 -9.83 8.14
C VAL A 81 -1.58 -9.70 7.08
N SER A 82 -0.55 -10.55 7.13
CA SER A 82 0.52 -10.55 6.12
C SER A 82 0.06 -11.05 4.75
N ALA A 83 -0.97 -11.90 4.70
CA ALA A 83 -1.55 -12.39 3.46
C ALA A 83 -2.55 -11.43 2.82
N ALA A 84 -3.11 -10.48 3.58
CA ALA A 84 -4.16 -9.56 3.10
C ALA A 84 -3.80 -8.83 1.79
N PRO A 85 -2.60 -8.26 1.58
CA PRO A 85 -2.22 -7.63 0.31
C PRO A 85 -2.24 -8.61 -0.86
N ASN A 86 -1.85 -9.87 -0.65
CA ASN A 86 -1.88 -10.88 -1.71
C ASN A 86 -3.31 -11.26 -2.08
N VAL A 87 -4.22 -11.35 -1.11
CA VAL A 87 -5.64 -11.56 -1.36
C VAL A 87 -6.24 -10.39 -2.13
N ALA A 88 -5.90 -9.15 -1.77
CA ALA A 88 -6.31 -7.96 -2.51
C ALA A 88 -5.84 -8.01 -3.97
N ASN A 89 -4.60 -8.41 -4.24
CA ASN A 89 -4.07 -8.58 -5.58
C ASN A 89 -4.83 -9.67 -6.37
N LEU A 90 -5.14 -10.80 -5.75
CA LEU A 90 -5.93 -11.87 -6.38
C LEU A 90 -7.36 -11.44 -6.73
N THR A 91 -7.95 -10.56 -5.92
CA THR A 91 -9.31 -10.04 -6.17
C THR A 91 -9.35 -8.81 -7.08
N SER A 92 -8.21 -8.32 -7.55
CA SER A 92 -8.10 -7.11 -8.38
C SER A 92 -8.95 -7.14 -9.64
N PHE A 93 -9.13 -8.32 -10.26
CA PHE A 93 -10.01 -8.50 -11.41
C PHE A 93 -11.49 -8.25 -11.08
N ALA A 94 -11.95 -8.61 -9.89
CA ALA A 94 -13.31 -8.34 -9.43
C ALA A 94 -13.52 -6.85 -9.22
N TRP A 95 -12.55 -6.16 -8.64
CA TRP A 95 -12.57 -4.70 -8.49
C TRP A 95 -12.57 -3.98 -9.83
N ALA A 96 -11.79 -4.45 -10.80
CA ALA A 96 -11.80 -3.92 -12.16
C ALA A 96 -13.17 -4.12 -12.85
N ALA A 97 -13.82 -5.25 -12.63
CA ALA A 97 -15.18 -5.51 -13.13
C ALA A 97 -16.22 -4.58 -12.47
N LEU A 98 -16.13 -4.37 -11.17
CA LEU A 98 -17.00 -3.46 -10.42
C LEU A 98 -16.83 -1.98 -10.85
N ALA A 99 -15.61 -1.58 -11.20
CA ALA A 99 -15.30 -0.23 -11.67
C ALA A 99 -15.78 0.04 -13.09
N ARG A 100 -16.09 -1.01 -13.86
CA ARG A 100 -16.52 -0.88 -15.26
C ARG A 100 -17.84 -0.11 -15.36
N GLY A 101 -17.84 0.95 -16.16
CA GLY A 101 -19.01 1.80 -16.38
C GLY A 101 -19.34 2.79 -15.25
N ARG A 102 -18.56 2.83 -14.18
CA ARG A 102 -18.76 3.79 -13.09
C ARG A 102 -17.84 5.00 -13.24
N PRO A 103 -18.25 6.18 -12.76
CA PRO A 103 -17.39 7.34 -12.71
C PRO A 103 -16.19 7.04 -11.75
N LYS A 104 -14.98 7.05 -12.30
CA LYS A 104 -13.76 6.56 -11.61
C LYS A 104 -13.44 7.35 -10.34
N VAL A 105 -13.56 8.69 -10.40
CA VAL A 105 -13.17 9.54 -9.27
C VAL A 105 -14.00 9.28 -8.01
N PRO A 106 -15.35 9.34 -8.03
CA PRO A 106 -16.14 9.04 -6.85
C PRO A 106 -16.01 7.57 -6.41
N PHE A 107 -15.84 6.63 -7.33
CA PHE A 107 -15.63 5.23 -7.00
C PHE A 107 -14.33 5.02 -6.19
N ILE A 108 -13.21 5.58 -6.66
CA ILE A 108 -11.92 5.50 -5.96
C ILE A 108 -12.00 6.25 -4.62
N ALA A 109 -12.60 7.44 -4.59
CA ALA A 109 -12.75 8.21 -3.35
C ALA A 109 -13.54 7.44 -2.29
N THR A 110 -14.62 6.76 -2.69
CA THR A 110 -15.41 5.91 -1.77
C THR A 110 -14.57 4.76 -1.22
N LEU A 111 -13.82 4.04 -2.06
CA LEU A 111 -12.96 2.94 -1.62
C LEU A 111 -11.87 3.45 -0.65
N GLN A 112 -11.20 4.54 -0.98
CA GLN A 112 -10.20 5.14 -0.10
C GLN A 112 -10.77 5.58 1.24
N THR A 113 -12.00 6.10 1.24
CA THR A 113 -12.68 6.46 2.49
C THR A 113 -12.97 5.21 3.34
N ILE A 114 -13.45 4.13 2.72
CA ILE A 114 -13.68 2.87 3.44
C ILE A 114 -12.37 2.34 4.03
N THR A 115 -11.29 2.30 3.25
CA THR A 115 -9.96 1.89 3.72
C THR A 115 -9.49 2.76 4.89
N ALA A 116 -9.61 4.08 4.78
CA ALA A 116 -9.23 5.00 5.86
C ALA A 116 -10.03 4.75 7.15
N VAL A 117 -11.33 4.50 7.04
CA VAL A 117 -12.20 4.13 8.17
C VAL A 117 -11.76 2.80 8.78
N CYS A 118 -11.49 1.77 7.96
CA CYS A 118 -11.00 0.48 8.44
C CYS A 118 -9.68 0.63 9.20
N VAL A 119 -8.73 1.40 8.67
CA VAL A 119 -7.43 1.66 9.32
C VAL A 119 -7.62 2.40 10.66
N ALA A 120 -8.51 3.40 10.71
CA ALA A 120 -8.83 4.10 11.94
C ALA A 120 -9.47 3.18 12.99
N LEU A 121 -10.35 2.27 12.57
CA LEU A 121 -10.95 1.27 13.45
C LEU A 121 -9.91 0.26 13.95
N ILE A 122 -8.96 -0.15 13.12
CA ILE A 122 -7.84 -1.01 13.54
C ILE A 122 -7.05 -0.34 14.67
N ALA A 123 -6.77 0.96 14.55
CA ALA A 123 -6.03 1.70 15.58
C ALA A 123 -6.81 1.85 16.90
N ALA A 124 -8.13 1.73 16.87
CA ALA A 124 -9.00 1.80 18.04
C ALA A 124 -9.36 0.43 18.63
N MET A 125 -8.85 -0.69 18.07
CA MET A 125 -9.17 -2.03 18.55
C MET A 125 -8.58 -2.29 19.95
N PRO A 126 -9.37 -2.88 20.87
CA PRO A 126 -8.87 -3.25 22.17
C PRO A 126 -7.84 -4.39 22.09
N GLU A 127 -6.86 -4.38 22.98
CA GLU A 127 -5.79 -5.39 23.05
C GLU A 127 -6.28 -6.69 23.73
N ASN A 128 -7.30 -7.29 23.15
CA ASN A 128 -7.89 -8.56 23.62
C ASN A 128 -8.16 -9.50 22.43
N ARG A 129 -8.61 -10.71 22.72
CA ARG A 129 -8.91 -11.74 21.71
C ARG A 129 -9.91 -11.26 20.65
N MET A 130 -10.96 -10.53 21.04
CA MET A 130 -11.94 -9.99 20.10
C MET A 130 -11.33 -8.90 19.20
N GLY A 131 -10.48 -8.04 19.76
CA GLY A 131 -9.77 -7.03 19.01
C GLY A 131 -8.79 -7.61 18.00
N LEU A 132 -8.10 -8.71 18.33
CA LEU A 132 -7.23 -9.40 17.39
C LEU A 132 -7.99 -9.91 16.17
N TRP A 133 -9.14 -10.55 16.35
CA TRP A 133 -9.96 -11.04 15.25
C TRP A 133 -10.62 -9.90 14.47
N GLY A 134 -11.02 -8.84 15.17
CA GLY A 134 -11.52 -7.60 14.56
C GLY A 134 -10.46 -6.96 13.65
N LEU A 135 -9.22 -6.90 14.12
CA LEU A 135 -8.08 -6.41 13.34
C LEU A 135 -7.87 -7.26 12.07
N CYS A 136 -7.88 -8.59 12.19
CA CYS A 136 -7.75 -9.49 11.03
C CYS A 136 -8.86 -9.25 10.00
N ALA A 137 -10.11 -9.13 10.45
CA ALA A 137 -11.24 -8.87 9.56
C ALA A 137 -11.11 -7.51 8.85
N LEU A 138 -10.80 -6.46 9.58
CA LEU A 138 -10.63 -5.12 9.01
C LEU A 138 -9.44 -5.04 8.06
N ALA A 139 -8.31 -5.68 8.40
CA ALA A 139 -7.14 -5.72 7.52
C ALA A 139 -7.40 -6.47 6.20
N THR A 140 -8.35 -7.42 6.20
CA THR A 140 -8.72 -8.15 4.98
C THR A 140 -9.68 -7.33 4.10
N ILE A 141 -10.44 -6.39 4.68
CA ILE A 141 -11.39 -5.54 3.98
C ILE A 141 -10.70 -4.26 3.43
N ALA A 142 -9.69 -3.76 4.15
CA ALA A 142 -8.99 -2.53 3.81
C ALA A 142 -8.08 -2.66 2.60
#